data_f2a4a897a6555c680936e0b0a79aac87
#
_entry.id   f2a4a897a6555c680936e0b0a79aac87
#
_cell.length_a   1.000
_cell.length_b   1.000
_cell.length_c   1.000
_cell.angle_alpha   90.00
_cell.angle_beta   90.00
_cell.angle_gamma   90.00
#
_symmetry.space_group_name_H-M   'P 1'
#
loop_
_entity.id
_entity.type
_entity.pdbx_description
1 polymer ?
#
loop_
_entity_poly.entity_id
_entity_poly.type
_entity_poly.pdbx_seq_one_letter_code
_entity_poly.pdbx_strand_id
1 'polypeptide(L)'
;MRVSVSSYSFGQQVWAGKMTQLDIVSKVKEMGFDAVEFTDIDGAGDLALQKENARKIREEADRVGLEISNYTIGANLYQPTAEEVDAEVERLKGQVEIAAILGAKVMRHDVCWQLGKTGSARSFGLMLPTIAEAARRVAEYAATFGIKTCSENHGFIAQDSYRVEQLFNAVNHDNYGLLVDIGNFICVDEDPAQAVSRVAPYAVHVHLKDMLVRPEPVGPICNATRGCNYFAGTVVGEGDIPVKKCLQILKKAGYDGIVSLEYEGAEDCLTGIARGLANVRKILAEI
;
A
#
# COMPACT_ATOMS: atom_id res chain seq x y z
N MET A 1 -4.98 16.47 6.40
CA MET A 1 -5.00 15.09 5.87
C MET A 1 -6.41 14.53 5.96
N ARG A 2 -6.89 13.76 4.96
CA ARG A 2 -8.16 13.03 4.96
C ARG A 2 -7.90 11.54 5.24
N VAL A 3 -8.91 10.81 5.73
CA VAL A 3 -8.74 9.41 6.15
C VAL A 3 -9.48 8.48 5.19
N SER A 4 -8.74 7.58 4.57
CA SER A 4 -9.23 6.46 3.76
C SER A 4 -9.10 5.14 4.53
N VAL A 5 -9.63 4.08 3.97
CA VAL A 5 -9.38 2.71 4.40
C VAL A 5 -9.08 1.82 3.19
N SER A 6 -8.11 0.92 3.34
CA SER A 6 -7.81 -0.10 2.34
C SER A 6 -8.87 -1.19 2.35
N SER A 7 -9.36 -1.58 1.17
CA SER A 7 -10.28 -2.72 1.01
C SER A 7 -9.69 -4.03 1.56
N TYR A 8 -8.36 -4.14 1.60
CA TYR A 8 -7.65 -5.25 2.23
C TYR A 8 -8.06 -5.47 3.69
N SER A 9 -8.33 -4.37 4.43
CA SER A 9 -8.75 -4.42 5.83
C SER A 9 -10.06 -5.20 6.06
N PHE A 10 -10.88 -5.37 5.02
CA PHE A 10 -12.14 -6.12 5.05
C PHE A 10 -11.96 -7.61 4.71
N GLY A 11 -10.73 -8.08 4.54
CA GLY A 11 -10.40 -9.44 4.12
C GLY A 11 -11.14 -10.52 4.91
N GLN A 12 -11.27 -10.39 6.24
CA GLN A 12 -12.03 -11.36 7.06
C GLN A 12 -13.49 -11.52 6.60
N GLN A 13 -14.14 -10.43 6.18
CA GLN A 13 -15.53 -10.46 5.72
C GLN A 13 -15.64 -10.98 4.28
N VAL A 14 -14.70 -10.59 3.42
CA VAL A 14 -14.67 -11.01 2.02
C VAL A 14 -14.36 -12.51 1.92
N TRP A 15 -13.32 -12.99 2.58
CA TRP A 15 -12.93 -14.41 2.56
C TRP A 15 -13.96 -15.32 3.21
N ALA A 16 -14.72 -14.80 4.17
CA ALA A 16 -15.85 -15.52 4.76
C ALA A 16 -17.12 -15.50 3.88
N GLY A 17 -17.07 -14.84 2.70
CA GLY A 17 -18.24 -14.70 1.81
C GLY A 17 -19.37 -13.85 2.36
N LYS A 18 -19.10 -13.01 3.37
CA LYS A 18 -20.10 -12.14 4.01
C LYS A 18 -20.18 -10.76 3.38
N MET A 19 -19.20 -10.40 2.56
CA MET A 19 -19.08 -9.11 1.89
C MET A 19 -18.38 -9.29 0.55
N THR A 20 -18.84 -8.58 -0.46
CA THR A 20 -18.17 -8.45 -1.75
C THR A 20 -17.35 -7.16 -1.80
N GLN A 21 -16.47 -7.02 -2.80
CA GLN A 21 -15.76 -5.74 -3.02
C GLN A 21 -16.74 -4.58 -3.25
N LEU A 22 -17.87 -4.82 -3.87
CA LEU A 22 -18.90 -3.80 -4.10
C LEU A 22 -19.54 -3.34 -2.78
N ASP A 23 -19.80 -4.28 -1.85
CA ASP A 23 -20.38 -3.95 -0.54
C ASP A 23 -19.44 -3.10 0.31
N ILE A 24 -18.12 -3.22 0.12
CA ILE A 24 -17.12 -2.41 0.82
C ILE A 24 -17.37 -0.91 0.61
N VAL A 25 -17.75 -0.50 -0.60
CA VAL A 25 -17.97 0.92 -0.93
C VAL A 25 -19.02 1.53 -0.01
N SER A 26 -20.20 0.92 0.06
CA SER A 26 -21.29 1.37 0.93
C SER A 26 -20.93 1.27 2.41
N LYS A 27 -20.21 0.19 2.82
CA LYS A 27 -19.77 0.02 4.21
C LYS A 27 -18.77 1.08 4.64
N VAL A 28 -17.79 1.43 3.83
CA VAL A 28 -16.82 2.49 4.10
C VAL A 28 -17.51 3.84 4.26
N LYS A 29 -18.50 4.14 3.39
CA LYS A 29 -19.33 5.35 3.53
C LYS A 29 -20.11 5.38 4.83
N GLU A 30 -20.74 4.26 5.20
CA GLU A 30 -21.49 4.10 6.47
C GLU A 30 -20.57 4.34 7.68
N MET A 31 -19.34 3.80 7.65
CA MET A 31 -18.35 3.98 8.72
C MET A 31 -17.82 5.41 8.80
N GLY A 32 -18.08 6.24 7.80
CA GLY A 32 -17.77 7.66 7.79
C GLY A 32 -16.35 8.00 7.33
N PHE A 33 -15.67 7.15 6.59
CA PHE A 33 -14.39 7.49 5.95
C PHE A 33 -14.58 8.54 4.85
N ASP A 34 -13.50 9.27 4.54
CA ASP A 34 -13.49 10.28 3.48
C ASP A 34 -13.28 9.66 2.10
N ALA A 35 -12.65 8.48 2.04
CA ALA A 35 -12.36 7.76 0.80
C ALA A 35 -12.16 6.26 1.06
N VAL A 36 -12.10 5.48 -0.01
CA VAL A 36 -11.70 4.06 0.00
C VAL A 36 -10.51 3.86 -0.94
N GLU A 37 -9.65 2.92 -0.58
CA GLU A 37 -8.59 2.40 -1.44
C GLU A 37 -8.91 0.97 -1.82
N PHE A 38 -8.74 0.60 -3.08
CA PHE A 38 -8.91 -0.77 -3.53
C PHE A 38 -7.56 -1.47 -3.71
N THR A 39 -7.45 -2.66 -3.11
CA THR A 39 -6.34 -3.59 -3.33
C THR A 39 -6.84 -4.72 -4.20
N ASP A 40 -6.23 -4.89 -5.37
CA ASP A 40 -6.68 -5.79 -6.42
C ASP A 40 -8.18 -5.67 -6.74
N ILE A 41 -8.57 -6.00 -7.95
CA ILE A 41 -9.97 -6.09 -8.34
C ILE A 41 -10.27 -7.54 -8.72
N ASP A 42 -11.43 -8.04 -8.25
CA ASP A 42 -11.89 -9.38 -8.57
C ASP A 42 -11.88 -9.67 -10.07
N GLY A 43 -11.46 -10.88 -10.43
CA GLY A 43 -11.26 -11.29 -11.82
C GLY A 43 -9.78 -11.49 -12.17
N ALA A 44 -8.93 -11.88 -11.20
CA ALA A 44 -7.51 -12.13 -11.41
C ALA A 44 -7.25 -13.02 -12.64
N GLY A 45 -6.35 -12.57 -13.53
CA GLY A 45 -6.02 -13.23 -14.80
C GLY A 45 -6.92 -12.89 -15.96
N ASP A 46 -8.04 -12.20 -15.74
CA ASP A 46 -8.94 -11.70 -16.80
C ASP A 46 -9.09 -10.18 -16.72
N LEU A 47 -8.29 -9.46 -17.49
CA LEU A 47 -8.28 -8.00 -17.49
C LEU A 47 -9.66 -7.40 -17.92
N ALA A 48 -10.40 -8.08 -18.79
CA ALA A 48 -11.71 -7.60 -19.21
C ALA A 48 -12.74 -7.67 -18.08
N LEU A 49 -12.73 -8.78 -17.33
CA LEU A 49 -13.57 -8.96 -16.14
C LEU A 49 -13.18 -7.98 -15.03
N GLN A 50 -11.88 -7.77 -14.78
CA GLN A 50 -11.42 -6.78 -13.82
C GLN A 50 -11.91 -5.37 -14.18
N LYS A 51 -11.84 -4.97 -15.46
CA LYS A 51 -12.35 -3.68 -15.93
C LYS A 51 -13.86 -3.55 -15.76
N GLU A 52 -14.62 -4.64 -15.97
CA GLU A 52 -16.07 -4.63 -15.72
C GLU A 52 -16.38 -4.44 -14.24
N ASN A 53 -15.70 -5.16 -13.35
CA ASN A 53 -15.87 -5.03 -11.92
C ASN A 53 -15.44 -3.65 -11.42
N ALA A 54 -14.35 -3.09 -11.95
CA ALA A 54 -13.93 -1.72 -11.65
C ALA A 54 -14.99 -0.67 -12.02
N ARG A 55 -15.71 -0.85 -13.14
CA ARG A 55 -16.83 0.06 -13.49
C ARG A 55 -17.96 -0.03 -12.47
N LYS A 56 -18.35 -1.25 -12.06
CA LYS A 56 -19.40 -1.44 -11.03
C LYS A 56 -19.02 -0.78 -9.71
N ILE A 57 -17.75 -0.93 -9.28
CA ILE A 57 -17.22 -0.28 -8.09
C ILE A 57 -17.25 1.25 -8.24
N ARG A 58 -16.83 1.77 -9.38
CA ARG A 58 -16.88 3.22 -9.65
C ARG A 58 -18.30 3.76 -9.62
N GLU A 59 -19.25 3.10 -10.28
CA GLU A 59 -20.67 3.47 -10.29
C GLU A 59 -21.25 3.51 -8.87
N GLU A 60 -20.92 2.51 -8.03
CA GLU A 60 -21.37 2.48 -6.65
C GLU A 60 -20.72 3.60 -5.82
N ALA A 61 -19.42 3.87 -6.02
CA ALA A 61 -18.73 4.96 -5.35
C ALA A 61 -19.35 6.32 -5.70
N ASP A 62 -19.69 6.54 -6.96
CA ASP A 62 -20.40 7.74 -7.43
C ASP A 62 -21.79 7.85 -6.81
N ARG A 63 -22.55 6.73 -6.77
CA ARG A 63 -23.88 6.67 -6.20
C ARG A 63 -23.93 7.09 -4.72
N VAL A 64 -22.93 6.64 -3.94
CA VAL A 64 -22.88 6.98 -2.48
C VAL A 64 -22.06 8.24 -2.19
N GLY A 65 -21.41 8.82 -3.19
CA GLY A 65 -20.56 10.00 -3.03
C GLY A 65 -19.31 9.69 -2.19
N LEU A 66 -18.59 8.62 -2.52
CA LEU A 66 -17.33 8.22 -1.90
C LEU A 66 -16.19 8.32 -2.91
N GLU A 67 -15.08 8.95 -2.52
CA GLU A 67 -13.87 9.01 -3.34
C GLU A 67 -13.12 7.67 -3.33
N ILE A 68 -12.59 7.25 -4.48
CA ILE A 68 -11.58 6.17 -4.55
C ILE A 68 -10.21 6.84 -4.58
N SER A 69 -9.47 6.72 -3.47
CA SER A 69 -8.22 7.47 -3.25
C SER A 69 -7.03 6.90 -4.01
N ASN A 70 -6.95 5.59 -4.07
CA ASN A 70 -5.79 4.87 -4.60
C ASN A 70 -6.22 3.49 -5.10
N TYR A 71 -5.42 2.93 -6.00
CA TYR A 71 -5.50 1.54 -6.42
C TYR A 71 -4.17 0.86 -6.17
N THR A 72 -4.16 -0.23 -5.40
CA THR A 72 -2.95 -0.97 -5.05
C THR A 72 -2.93 -2.34 -5.72
N ILE A 73 -1.75 -2.73 -6.21
CA ILE A 73 -1.56 -3.99 -6.93
C ILE A 73 -0.21 -4.62 -6.58
N GLY A 74 -0.20 -5.94 -6.39
CA GLY A 74 1.04 -6.69 -6.28
C GLY A 74 1.81 -6.71 -7.59
N ALA A 75 3.14 -6.63 -7.53
CA ALA A 75 4.01 -6.70 -8.70
C ALA A 75 5.37 -7.32 -8.37
N ASN A 76 6.01 -7.91 -9.37
CA ASN A 76 7.39 -8.34 -9.29
C ASN A 76 8.14 -7.93 -10.56
N LEU A 77 8.85 -6.82 -10.49
CA LEU A 77 9.60 -6.24 -11.61
C LEU A 77 11.01 -6.84 -11.75
N TYR A 78 11.39 -7.74 -10.85
CA TYR A 78 12.65 -8.48 -10.96
C TYR A 78 12.37 -9.93 -11.37
N GLN A 79 12.46 -10.20 -12.66
CA GLN A 79 12.19 -11.48 -13.28
C GLN A 79 13.47 -12.12 -13.83
N PRO A 80 13.49 -13.44 -14.07
CA PRO A 80 14.65 -14.16 -14.62
C PRO A 80 15.11 -13.66 -15.98
N THR A 81 14.21 -13.24 -16.84
CA THR A 81 14.52 -12.79 -18.21
C THR A 81 13.94 -11.40 -18.49
N ALA A 82 14.47 -10.73 -19.50
CA ALA A 82 13.99 -9.44 -19.96
C ALA A 82 12.55 -9.53 -20.48
N GLU A 83 12.22 -10.61 -21.17
CA GLU A 83 10.88 -10.86 -21.71
C GLU A 83 9.84 -11.00 -20.60
N GLU A 84 10.19 -11.62 -19.47
CA GLU A 84 9.31 -11.73 -18.31
C GLU A 84 9.15 -10.38 -17.59
N VAL A 85 10.20 -9.54 -17.54
CA VAL A 85 10.11 -8.15 -17.07
C VAL A 85 9.17 -7.36 -17.97
N ASP A 86 9.30 -7.48 -19.29
CA ASP A 86 8.43 -6.81 -20.25
C ASP A 86 6.97 -7.23 -20.09
N ALA A 87 6.71 -8.53 -19.92
CA ALA A 87 5.37 -9.06 -19.68
C ALA A 87 4.75 -8.48 -18.39
N GLU A 88 5.53 -8.36 -17.31
CA GLU A 88 5.06 -7.76 -16.06
C GLU A 88 4.76 -6.27 -16.20
N VAL A 89 5.59 -5.52 -16.93
CA VAL A 89 5.32 -4.11 -17.26
C VAL A 89 4.01 -3.97 -18.06
N GLU A 90 3.78 -4.83 -19.07
CA GLU A 90 2.52 -4.80 -19.84
C GLU A 90 1.30 -5.17 -18.98
N ARG A 91 1.44 -6.12 -18.06
CA ARG A 91 0.41 -6.43 -17.07
C ARG A 91 0.07 -5.19 -16.23
N LEU A 92 1.09 -4.49 -15.72
CA LEU A 92 0.89 -3.28 -14.91
C LEU A 92 0.28 -2.12 -15.69
N LYS A 93 0.58 -1.99 -16.99
CA LYS A 93 -0.13 -1.02 -17.85
C LYS A 93 -1.63 -1.31 -17.92
N GLY A 94 -2.02 -2.58 -18.00
CA GLY A 94 -3.44 -2.97 -17.89
C GLY A 94 -4.05 -2.57 -16.54
N GLN A 95 -3.28 -2.64 -15.45
CA GLN A 95 -3.74 -2.21 -14.14
C GLN A 95 -3.84 -0.68 -14.01
N VAL A 96 -3.01 0.09 -14.72
CA VAL A 96 -3.18 1.55 -14.85
C VAL A 96 -4.53 1.90 -15.48
N GLU A 97 -4.97 1.14 -16.49
CA GLU A 97 -6.29 1.36 -17.10
C GLU A 97 -7.44 1.04 -16.14
N ILE A 98 -7.27 0.06 -15.23
CA ILE A 98 -8.21 -0.20 -14.14
C ILE A 98 -8.23 0.98 -13.16
N ALA A 99 -7.07 1.49 -12.74
CA ALA A 99 -6.99 2.68 -11.89
C ALA A 99 -7.71 3.89 -12.52
N ALA A 100 -7.59 4.06 -13.85
CA ALA A 100 -8.31 5.10 -14.58
C ALA A 100 -9.83 4.91 -14.54
N ILE A 101 -10.33 3.68 -14.72
CA ILE A 101 -11.76 3.34 -14.63
C ILE A 101 -12.28 3.62 -13.20
N LEU A 102 -11.53 3.25 -12.16
CA LEU A 102 -11.84 3.55 -10.76
C LEU A 102 -11.84 5.06 -10.47
N GLY A 103 -11.19 5.86 -11.30
CA GLY A 103 -11.00 7.29 -11.08
C GLY A 103 -9.93 7.60 -10.03
N ALA A 104 -9.12 6.61 -9.66
CA ALA A 104 -7.99 6.78 -8.75
C ALA A 104 -6.93 7.70 -9.38
N LYS A 105 -6.34 8.57 -8.57
CA LYS A 105 -5.26 9.49 -9.00
C LYS A 105 -3.87 8.96 -8.70
N VAL A 106 -3.79 7.94 -7.87
CA VAL A 106 -2.57 7.26 -7.49
C VAL A 106 -2.74 5.76 -7.73
N MET A 107 -1.71 5.11 -8.25
CA MET A 107 -1.62 3.66 -8.32
C MET A 107 -0.34 3.19 -7.65
N ARG A 108 -0.47 2.38 -6.63
CA ARG A 108 0.66 1.71 -5.98
C ARG A 108 0.89 0.35 -6.63
N HIS A 109 2.13 0.03 -6.91
CA HIS A 109 2.56 -1.32 -7.25
C HIS A 109 3.78 -1.73 -6.42
N ASP A 110 3.90 -3.02 -6.10
CA ASP A 110 5.14 -3.56 -5.56
C ASP A 110 6.26 -3.51 -6.60
N VAL A 111 7.47 -3.81 -6.19
CA VAL A 111 8.62 -3.89 -7.11
C VAL A 111 9.28 -5.27 -7.12
N CYS A 112 9.36 -5.94 -5.97
CA CYS A 112 9.81 -7.33 -5.88
C CYS A 112 9.51 -7.92 -4.49
N TRP A 113 9.23 -9.24 -4.50
CA TRP A 113 8.90 -10.01 -3.30
C TRP A 113 10.03 -10.92 -2.82
N GLN A 114 10.97 -11.27 -3.68
CA GLN A 114 12.00 -12.25 -3.38
C GLN A 114 13.32 -11.90 -4.06
N LEU A 115 14.41 -12.14 -3.37
CA LEU A 115 15.70 -12.30 -3.99
C LEU A 115 15.64 -13.60 -4.84
N GLY A 116 15.79 -13.47 -6.13
CA GLY A 116 15.59 -14.48 -7.17
C GLY A 116 15.66 -15.96 -6.76
N LYS A 117 14.75 -16.73 -7.27
CA LYS A 117 14.45 -18.12 -6.87
C LYS A 117 15.57 -19.14 -7.12
N THR A 118 16.58 -18.87 -7.87
CA THR A 118 17.50 -19.92 -8.34
C THR A 118 18.94 -19.53 -8.13
N GLY A 119 19.56 -19.99 -7.04
CA GLY A 119 21.05 -20.02 -6.87
C GLY A 119 21.80 -18.73 -7.19
N SER A 120 21.13 -17.74 -7.73
CA SER A 120 21.60 -16.43 -8.11
C SER A 120 21.00 -15.36 -7.22
N ALA A 121 21.11 -15.56 -5.88
CA ALA A 121 20.76 -14.48 -4.96
C ALA A 121 21.48 -13.21 -5.38
N ARG A 122 20.73 -12.16 -5.69
CA ARG A 122 21.27 -10.86 -6.04
C ARG A 122 21.04 -9.91 -4.88
N SER A 123 22.04 -9.09 -4.58
CA SER A 123 21.84 -7.98 -3.66
C SER A 123 20.86 -6.97 -4.26
N PHE A 124 20.18 -6.20 -3.43
CA PHE A 124 19.28 -5.13 -3.89
C PHE A 124 19.95 -4.22 -4.92
N GLY A 125 21.22 -3.84 -4.70
CA GLY A 125 21.97 -3.00 -5.64
C GLY A 125 22.14 -3.59 -7.04
N LEU A 126 22.17 -4.92 -7.17
CA LEU A 126 22.22 -5.60 -8.48
C LEU A 126 20.84 -5.71 -9.13
N MET A 127 19.78 -5.73 -8.34
CA MET A 127 18.38 -5.77 -8.83
C MET A 127 17.88 -4.39 -9.23
N LEU A 128 18.35 -3.36 -8.55
CA LEU A 128 17.86 -1.98 -8.63
C LEU A 128 17.78 -1.42 -10.05
N PRO A 129 18.78 -1.58 -10.95
CA PRO A 129 18.67 -1.04 -12.31
C PRO A 129 17.48 -1.59 -13.09
N THR A 130 17.24 -2.91 -13.01
CA THR A 130 16.12 -3.58 -13.69
C THR A 130 14.78 -3.12 -13.12
N ILE A 131 14.67 -3.11 -11.79
CA ILE A 131 13.43 -2.70 -11.10
C ILE A 131 13.11 -1.24 -11.41
N ALA A 132 14.09 -0.36 -11.35
CA ALA A 132 13.91 1.07 -11.57
C ALA A 132 13.49 1.40 -13.01
N GLU A 133 14.10 0.74 -13.99
CA GLU A 133 13.73 0.92 -15.40
C GLU A 133 12.30 0.42 -15.68
N ALA A 134 11.93 -0.75 -15.16
CA ALA A 134 10.59 -1.28 -15.30
C ALA A 134 9.54 -0.37 -14.62
N ALA A 135 9.81 0.11 -13.39
CA ALA A 135 8.93 1.04 -12.69
C ALA A 135 8.78 2.37 -13.43
N ARG A 136 9.85 2.89 -14.03
CA ARG A 136 9.84 4.10 -14.87
C ARG A 136 8.89 3.93 -16.05
N ARG A 137 8.95 2.82 -16.77
CA ARG A 137 8.07 2.53 -17.93
C ARG A 137 6.59 2.51 -17.53
N VAL A 138 6.28 1.98 -16.34
CA VAL A 138 4.92 2.02 -15.79
C VAL A 138 4.52 3.46 -15.45
N ALA A 139 5.40 4.25 -14.83
CA ALA A 139 5.15 5.65 -14.48
C ALA A 139 4.92 6.54 -15.73
N GLU A 140 5.70 6.33 -16.78
CA GLU A 140 5.54 7.02 -18.08
C GLU A 140 4.18 6.71 -18.70
N TYR A 141 3.77 5.44 -18.71
CA TYR A 141 2.45 5.05 -19.21
C TYR A 141 1.32 5.65 -18.37
N ALA A 142 1.41 5.57 -17.06
CA ALA A 142 0.41 6.10 -16.14
C ALA A 142 0.25 7.62 -16.25
N ALA A 143 1.32 8.34 -16.58
CA ALA A 143 1.29 9.79 -16.82
C ALA A 143 0.31 10.16 -17.95
N THR A 144 0.15 9.30 -18.96
CA THR A 144 -0.80 9.52 -20.08
C THR A 144 -2.27 9.50 -19.63
N PHE A 145 -2.55 8.91 -18.45
CA PHE A 145 -3.87 8.88 -17.82
C PHE A 145 -4.02 9.91 -16.69
N GLY A 146 -2.98 10.70 -16.40
CA GLY A 146 -2.94 11.62 -15.25
C GLY A 146 -2.93 10.89 -13.90
N ILE A 147 -2.42 9.66 -13.87
CA ILE A 147 -2.30 8.83 -12.69
C ILE A 147 -0.83 8.81 -12.25
N LYS A 148 -0.55 9.15 -11.00
CA LYS A 148 0.78 9.05 -10.42
C LYS A 148 1.03 7.64 -9.90
N THR A 149 2.15 7.02 -10.25
CA THR A 149 2.52 5.73 -9.69
C THR A 149 3.40 5.89 -8.46
N CYS A 150 3.39 4.89 -7.60
CA CYS A 150 4.28 4.79 -6.46
C CYS A 150 4.57 3.33 -6.12
N SER A 151 5.66 3.11 -5.40
CA SER A 151 5.91 1.82 -4.76
C SER A 151 5.89 1.98 -3.26
N GLU A 152 5.54 0.91 -2.56
CA GLU A 152 5.48 0.86 -1.12
C GLU A 152 6.76 0.26 -0.54
N ASN A 153 7.11 0.64 0.67
CA ASN A 153 8.09 -0.06 1.49
C ASN A 153 7.51 -1.40 1.98
N HIS A 154 7.55 -2.42 1.08
CA HIS A 154 6.88 -3.71 1.26
C HIS A 154 7.73 -4.88 0.70
N GLY A 155 7.43 -6.12 1.14
CA GLY A 155 7.98 -7.35 0.55
C GLY A 155 9.41 -7.70 1.00
N PHE A 156 9.91 -7.14 2.10
CA PHE A 156 11.22 -7.40 2.73
C PHE A 156 12.46 -6.99 1.90
N ILE A 157 12.34 -6.73 0.61
CA ILE A 157 13.46 -6.39 -0.27
C ILE A 157 13.63 -4.88 -0.39
N ALA A 158 12.67 -4.19 -0.99
CA ALA A 158 12.60 -2.74 -1.09
C ALA A 158 11.74 -2.19 0.05
N GLN A 159 12.14 -2.40 1.30
CA GLN A 159 11.30 -2.10 2.44
C GLN A 159 11.96 -1.18 3.46
N ASP A 160 13.26 -1.30 3.73
CA ASP A 160 13.93 -0.31 4.56
C ASP A 160 14.05 1.04 3.84
N SER A 161 14.06 2.13 4.64
CA SER A 161 13.99 3.49 4.13
C SER A 161 15.13 3.86 3.18
N TYR A 162 16.32 3.27 3.36
CA TYR A 162 17.46 3.48 2.46
C TYR A 162 17.22 2.86 1.08
N ARG A 163 16.68 1.64 1.03
CA ARG A 163 16.42 0.98 -0.25
C ARG A 163 15.29 1.63 -1.02
N VAL A 164 14.21 2.04 -0.35
CA VAL A 164 13.12 2.74 -1.04
C VAL A 164 13.53 4.13 -1.52
N GLU A 165 14.40 4.85 -0.79
CA GLU A 165 14.99 6.10 -1.26
C GLU A 165 15.90 5.87 -2.48
N GLN A 166 16.74 4.82 -2.46
CA GLN A 166 17.55 4.44 -3.62
C GLN A 166 16.69 4.10 -4.82
N LEU A 167 15.59 3.36 -4.62
CA LEU A 167 14.63 3.04 -5.68
C LEU A 167 14.02 4.31 -6.26
N PHE A 168 13.51 5.22 -5.42
CA PHE A 168 12.95 6.50 -5.86
C PHE A 168 13.94 7.28 -6.72
N ASN A 169 15.18 7.41 -6.25
CA ASN A 169 16.25 8.11 -6.97
C ASN A 169 16.61 7.41 -8.29
N ALA A 170 16.62 6.08 -8.34
CA ALA A 170 16.94 5.31 -9.54
C ALA A 170 15.84 5.38 -10.60
N VAL A 171 14.56 5.35 -10.19
CA VAL A 171 13.42 5.57 -11.10
C VAL A 171 13.48 6.97 -11.70
N ASN A 172 13.79 7.99 -10.92
CA ASN A 172 14.05 9.37 -11.37
C ASN A 172 13.02 9.86 -12.40
N HIS A 173 11.73 9.85 -12.03
CA HIS A 173 10.64 10.26 -12.90
C HIS A 173 9.60 11.08 -12.11
N ASP A 174 9.17 12.23 -12.62
CA ASP A 174 8.26 13.15 -11.92
C ASP A 174 6.90 12.52 -11.60
N ASN A 175 6.46 11.54 -12.39
CA ASN A 175 5.21 10.82 -12.18
C ASN A 175 5.36 9.58 -11.28
N TYR A 176 6.46 9.49 -10.51
CA TYR A 176 6.70 8.40 -9.56
C TYR A 176 6.92 8.95 -8.15
N GLY A 177 6.47 8.21 -7.14
CA GLY A 177 6.64 8.57 -5.73
C GLY A 177 6.70 7.35 -4.83
N LEU A 178 6.52 7.57 -3.53
CA LEU A 178 6.43 6.50 -2.55
C LEU A 178 5.05 6.47 -1.89
N LEU A 179 4.49 5.27 -1.74
CA LEU A 179 3.51 5.00 -0.72
C LEU A 179 4.29 4.66 0.55
N VAL A 180 4.13 5.47 1.59
CA VAL A 180 4.82 5.30 2.86
C VAL A 180 3.89 4.57 3.82
N ASP A 181 4.11 3.26 4.03
CA ASP A 181 3.48 2.53 5.12
C ASP A 181 4.33 2.70 6.39
N ILE A 182 3.76 3.34 7.41
CA ILE A 182 4.48 3.65 8.65
C ILE A 182 4.78 2.41 9.49
N GLY A 183 4.01 1.32 9.35
CA GLY A 183 4.16 0.08 10.10
C GLY A 183 5.17 -0.88 9.45
N ASN A 184 5.24 -0.93 8.13
CA ASN A 184 6.07 -1.90 7.42
C ASN A 184 7.58 -1.79 7.68
N PHE A 185 8.07 -0.65 8.17
CA PHE A 185 9.48 -0.50 8.55
C PHE A 185 9.89 -1.47 9.68
N ILE A 186 8.95 -1.82 10.58
CA ILE A 186 9.20 -2.80 11.63
C ILE A 186 9.53 -4.18 11.09
N CYS A 187 8.96 -4.59 9.95
CA CYS A 187 9.24 -5.90 9.35
C CYS A 187 10.73 -6.10 9.02
N VAL A 188 11.47 -5.01 8.90
CA VAL A 188 12.92 -5.01 8.62
C VAL A 188 13.73 -4.42 9.78
N ASP A 189 13.13 -4.34 10.97
CA ASP A 189 13.71 -3.86 12.24
C ASP A 189 14.21 -2.42 12.17
N GLU A 190 13.59 -1.57 11.35
CA GLU A 190 13.90 -0.15 11.30
C GLU A 190 12.92 0.67 12.16
N ASP A 191 13.42 1.66 12.89
CA ASP A 191 12.56 2.59 13.66
C ASP A 191 11.64 3.37 12.74
N PRO A 192 10.30 3.25 12.88
CA PRO A 192 9.36 3.86 11.95
C PRO A 192 9.48 5.38 11.86
N ALA A 193 9.72 6.08 12.96
CA ALA A 193 9.82 7.53 12.95
C ALA A 193 11.10 8.01 12.24
N GLN A 194 12.22 7.29 12.41
CA GLN A 194 13.44 7.59 11.67
C GLN A 194 13.28 7.30 10.18
N ALA A 195 12.71 6.15 9.84
CA ALA A 195 12.44 5.76 8.46
C ALA A 195 11.53 6.77 7.75
N VAL A 196 10.38 7.09 8.36
CA VAL A 196 9.44 8.09 7.83
C VAL A 196 10.13 9.44 7.65
N SER A 197 11.02 9.87 8.57
CA SER A 197 11.72 11.15 8.44
C SER A 197 12.60 11.24 7.19
N ARG A 198 13.11 10.10 6.70
CA ARG A 198 13.90 10.03 5.47
C ARG A 198 13.02 10.08 4.22
N VAL A 199 11.91 9.32 4.21
CA VAL A 199 11.13 9.12 2.99
C VAL A 199 9.93 10.04 2.85
N ALA A 200 9.55 10.76 3.89
CA ALA A 200 8.41 11.69 3.88
C ALA A 200 8.40 12.70 2.71
N PRO A 201 9.55 13.26 2.26
CA PRO A 201 9.56 14.17 1.10
C PRO A 201 9.08 13.55 -0.21
N TYR A 202 9.10 12.23 -0.32
CA TYR A 202 8.73 11.47 -1.53
C TYR A 202 7.33 10.87 -1.45
N ALA A 203 6.64 11.05 -0.32
CA ALA A 203 5.32 10.45 -0.07
C ALA A 203 4.26 11.06 -0.99
N VAL A 204 3.54 10.19 -1.71
CA VAL A 204 2.36 10.55 -2.51
C VAL A 204 1.09 9.91 -1.96
N HIS A 205 1.24 8.86 -1.17
CA HIS A 205 0.19 8.19 -0.41
C HIS A 205 0.77 7.63 0.88
N VAL A 206 -0.07 7.39 1.89
CA VAL A 206 0.39 6.89 3.20
C VAL A 206 -0.53 5.80 3.70
N HIS A 207 0.05 4.68 4.14
CA HIS A 207 -0.65 3.65 4.90
C HIS A 207 -0.40 3.81 6.41
N LEU A 208 -1.47 3.67 7.16
CA LEU A 208 -1.46 3.61 8.62
C LEU A 208 -1.74 2.17 9.04
N LYS A 209 -0.68 1.46 9.35
CA LYS A 209 -0.71 0.11 9.90
C LYS A 209 -0.09 0.16 11.30
N ASP A 210 -0.62 -0.60 12.24
CA ASP A 210 -0.07 -0.69 13.59
C ASP A 210 0.15 -2.15 14.00
N MET A 211 1.20 -2.37 14.75
CA MET A 211 1.67 -3.71 15.09
C MET A 211 2.16 -3.78 16.53
N LEU A 212 1.99 -4.94 17.14
CA LEU A 212 2.67 -5.33 18.37
C LEU A 212 3.98 -6.03 18.00
N VAL A 213 5.10 -5.62 18.60
CA VAL A 213 6.44 -6.17 18.32
C VAL A 213 7.02 -6.77 19.58
N ARG A 214 7.46 -8.02 19.52
CA ARG A 214 7.99 -8.76 20.68
C ARG A 214 9.18 -9.63 20.25
N PRO A 215 10.10 -9.95 21.20
CA PRO A 215 11.19 -10.91 20.94
C PRO A 215 10.69 -12.36 20.77
N GLU A 216 9.49 -12.67 21.26
CA GLU A 216 8.84 -13.99 21.19
C GLU A 216 7.53 -13.86 20.39
N PRO A 217 7.00 -14.98 19.83
CA PRO A 217 5.76 -14.98 19.09
C PRO A 217 4.60 -14.35 19.87
N VAL A 218 3.90 -13.41 19.23
CA VAL A 218 2.78 -12.65 19.80
C VAL A 218 1.46 -13.11 19.17
N GLY A 219 0.74 -14.01 19.87
CA GLY A 219 -0.53 -14.52 19.40
C GLY A 219 -0.42 -15.59 18.30
N PRO A 220 -1.57 -16.10 17.81
CA PRO A 220 -1.62 -17.20 16.84
C PRO A 220 -1.27 -16.75 15.41
N ILE A 221 -1.40 -15.47 15.11
CA ILE A 221 -1.11 -14.89 13.79
C ILE A 221 -0.01 -13.86 13.98
N CYS A 222 1.24 -14.29 13.83
CA CYS A 222 2.40 -13.39 13.89
C CYS A 222 3.41 -13.78 12.80
N ASN A 223 4.20 -12.81 12.39
CA ASN A 223 5.28 -12.99 11.43
C ASN A 223 6.62 -12.61 12.06
N ALA A 224 7.71 -13.17 11.55
CA ALA A 224 9.05 -12.79 11.97
C ALA A 224 9.52 -11.56 11.19
N THR A 225 10.19 -10.64 11.88
CA THR A 225 10.94 -9.55 11.25
C THR A 225 12.23 -10.09 10.60
N ARG A 226 12.92 -9.26 9.83
CA ARG A 226 14.24 -9.61 9.25
C ARG A 226 15.26 -9.98 10.33
N GLY A 227 15.25 -9.34 11.49
CA GLY A 227 16.15 -9.56 12.62
C GLY A 227 15.63 -10.57 13.66
N CYS A 228 14.60 -11.37 13.30
CA CYS A 228 14.04 -12.43 14.14
C CYS A 228 13.30 -11.96 15.40
N ASN A 229 12.79 -10.73 15.44
CA ASN A 229 11.68 -10.38 16.33
C ASN A 229 10.36 -10.86 15.69
N TYR A 230 9.27 -10.76 16.44
CA TYR A 230 7.93 -11.12 15.95
C TYR A 230 7.03 -9.91 15.97
N PHE A 231 6.15 -9.83 14.97
CA PHE A 231 5.11 -8.80 14.91
C PHE A 231 3.74 -9.39 14.58
N ALA A 232 2.71 -8.77 15.11
CA ALA A 232 1.32 -9.07 14.78
C ALA A 232 0.55 -7.75 14.60
N GLY A 233 -0.31 -7.69 13.59
CA GLY A 233 -1.17 -6.53 13.35
C GLY A 233 -2.12 -6.28 14.52
N THR A 234 -2.41 -5.00 14.76
CA THR A 234 -3.38 -4.56 15.77
C THR A 234 -4.14 -3.32 15.29
N VAL A 235 -5.03 -2.80 16.13
CA VAL A 235 -5.79 -1.58 15.85
C VAL A 235 -4.87 -0.38 15.78
N VAL A 236 -4.97 0.43 14.73
CA VAL A 236 -4.15 1.63 14.55
C VAL A 236 -4.31 2.58 15.74
N GLY A 237 -3.20 2.94 16.36
CA GLY A 237 -3.12 3.75 17.56
C GLY A 237 -3.12 2.96 18.89
N GLU A 238 -3.10 1.63 18.82
CA GLU A 238 -3.06 0.76 20.01
C GLU A 238 -1.84 -0.17 20.05
N GLY A 239 -0.97 -0.09 19.03
CA GLY A 239 0.26 -0.87 18.93
C GLY A 239 1.51 -0.12 19.34
N ASP A 240 2.65 -0.63 18.88
CA ASP A 240 3.97 -0.10 19.18
C ASP A 240 4.46 0.91 18.13
N ILE A 241 3.73 1.10 17.01
CA ILE A 241 4.10 2.06 15.98
C ILE A 241 3.79 3.49 16.47
N PRO A 242 4.76 4.42 16.44
CA PRO A 242 4.55 5.79 16.91
C PRO A 242 3.73 6.63 15.90
N VAL A 243 2.46 6.21 15.65
CA VAL A 243 1.57 6.75 14.61
C VAL A 243 1.51 8.28 14.64
N LYS A 244 1.27 8.88 15.83
CA LYS A 244 1.21 10.33 15.97
C LYS A 244 2.51 11.02 15.52
N LYS A 245 3.66 10.47 15.92
CA LYS A 245 4.97 11.03 15.55
C LYS A 245 5.22 10.92 14.05
N CYS A 246 4.88 9.79 13.44
CA CYS A 246 4.99 9.60 11.99
C CYS A 246 4.13 10.62 11.23
N LEU A 247 2.87 10.82 11.64
CA LEU A 247 1.98 11.82 11.04
C LEU A 247 2.49 13.26 11.21
N GLN A 248 3.09 13.60 12.37
CA GLN A 248 3.74 14.91 12.57
C GLN A 248 4.93 15.11 11.62
N ILE A 249 5.74 14.08 11.40
CA ILE A 249 6.88 14.14 10.47
C ILE A 249 6.39 14.33 9.03
N LEU A 250 5.39 13.56 8.60
CA LEU A 250 4.77 13.71 7.28
C LEU A 250 4.20 15.11 7.06
N LYS A 251 3.45 15.62 8.04
CA LYS A 251 2.91 17.00 8.00
C LYS A 251 4.00 18.05 7.92
N LYS A 252 5.08 17.90 8.70
CA LYS A 252 6.24 18.80 8.67
C LYS A 252 6.96 18.78 7.31
N ALA A 253 6.97 17.62 6.63
CA ALA A 253 7.52 17.48 5.28
C ALA A 253 6.60 18.05 4.19
N GLY A 254 5.41 18.54 4.54
CA GLY A 254 4.44 19.14 3.61
C GLY A 254 3.38 18.16 3.10
N TYR A 255 3.34 16.93 3.59
CA TYR A 255 2.29 15.98 3.21
C TYR A 255 0.95 16.36 3.84
N ASP A 256 -0.05 16.63 3.00
CA ASP A 256 -1.45 16.92 3.41
C ASP A 256 -2.47 16.10 2.59
N GLY A 257 -2.03 14.96 2.08
CA GLY A 257 -2.84 14.06 1.27
C GLY A 257 -3.77 13.16 2.07
N ILE A 258 -4.02 11.98 1.53
CA ILE A 258 -4.85 10.94 2.16
C ILE A 258 -3.97 9.98 2.93
N VAL A 259 -4.39 9.63 4.14
CA VAL A 259 -3.82 8.54 4.94
C VAL A 259 -4.81 7.39 4.96
N SER A 260 -4.41 6.22 4.49
CA SER A 260 -5.27 5.04 4.36
C SER A 260 -5.01 4.07 5.52
N LEU A 261 -6.06 3.76 6.27
CA LEU A 261 -5.99 2.78 7.34
C LEU A 261 -5.90 1.38 6.72
N GLU A 262 -4.90 0.61 7.14
CA GLU A 262 -4.73 -0.80 6.76
C GLU A 262 -4.72 -1.67 8.02
N TYR A 263 -5.84 -2.37 8.27
CA TYR A 263 -6.03 -3.21 9.44
C TYR A 263 -5.67 -4.66 9.15
N GLU A 264 -4.79 -5.21 9.98
CA GLU A 264 -4.35 -6.62 9.91
C GLU A 264 -4.45 -7.34 11.28
N GLY A 265 -5.27 -6.82 12.19
CA GLY A 265 -5.43 -7.40 13.52
C GLY A 265 -6.22 -8.72 13.53
N ALA A 266 -6.09 -9.44 14.65
CA ALA A 266 -6.78 -10.71 14.85
C ALA A 266 -8.25 -10.54 15.31
N GLU A 267 -8.61 -9.36 15.82
CA GLU A 267 -9.98 -9.06 16.26
C GLU A 267 -10.92 -8.92 15.04
N ASP A 268 -12.23 -8.87 15.29
CA ASP A 268 -13.21 -8.57 14.24
C ASP A 268 -12.83 -7.30 13.46
N CYS A 269 -12.66 -7.44 12.16
CA CYS A 269 -12.10 -6.36 11.35
C CYS A 269 -12.98 -5.11 11.33
N LEU A 270 -14.31 -5.25 11.34
CA LEU A 270 -15.20 -4.08 11.35
C LEU A 270 -15.05 -3.27 12.64
N THR A 271 -14.91 -3.96 13.76
CA THR A 271 -14.63 -3.35 15.07
C THR A 271 -13.24 -2.69 15.08
N GLY A 272 -12.22 -3.41 14.60
CA GLY A 272 -10.84 -2.90 14.54
C GLY A 272 -10.70 -1.67 13.64
N ILE A 273 -11.33 -1.69 12.46
CA ILE A 273 -11.36 -0.55 11.53
C ILE A 273 -12.06 0.67 12.16
N ALA A 274 -13.22 0.47 12.81
CA ALA A 274 -13.96 1.57 13.44
C ALA A 274 -13.16 2.23 14.57
N ARG A 275 -12.50 1.43 15.43
CA ARG A 275 -11.63 1.92 16.50
C ARG A 275 -10.43 2.67 15.93
N GLY A 276 -9.77 2.08 14.91
CA GLY A 276 -8.64 2.71 14.22
C GLY A 276 -9.00 4.07 13.62
N LEU A 277 -10.17 4.18 12.96
CA LEU A 277 -10.67 5.46 12.45
C LEU A 277 -10.83 6.51 13.56
N ALA A 278 -11.42 6.12 14.70
CA ALA A 278 -11.59 7.02 15.83
C ALA A 278 -10.25 7.51 16.39
N ASN A 279 -9.28 6.59 16.54
CA ASN A 279 -7.93 6.89 17.00
C ASN A 279 -7.21 7.85 16.02
N VAL A 280 -7.24 7.56 14.72
CA VAL A 280 -6.60 8.39 13.69
C VAL A 280 -7.19 9.80 13.68
N ARG A 281 -8.52 9.94 13.73
CA ARG A 281 -9.17 11.25 13.78
C ARG A 281 -8.78 12.06 15.01
N LYS A 282 -8.70 11.40 16.17
CA LYS A 282 -8.20 12.05 17.39
C LYS A 282 -6.77 12.54 17.21
N ILE A 283 -5.88 11.70 16.69
CA ILE A 283 -4.49 12.08 16.45
C ILE A 283 -4.40 13.26 15.47
N LEU A 284 -5.14 13.22 14.36
CA LEU A 284 -5.13 14.28 13.35
C LEU A 284 -5.65 15.64 13.90
N ALA A 285 -6.57 15.61 14.86
CA ALA A 285 -7.06 16.82 15.52
C ALA A 285 -6.03 17.44 16.49
N GLU A 286 -5.02 16.68 16.90
CA GLU A 286 -3.99 17.11 17.86
C GLU A 286 -2.67 17.58 17.18
N ILE A 287 -2.53 17.46 15.84
CA ILE A 287 -1.27 17.76 15.14
C ILE A 287 -1.34 18.93 14.16
#